data_1871a22374fadfed3b193f9bc1a366e2
#
_entry.id   1871a22374fadfed3b193f9bc1a366e2
#
_cell.length_a   1.000
_cell.length_b   1.000
_cell.length_c   1.000
_cell.angle_alpha   90.00
_cell.angle_beta   90.00
_cell.angle_gamma   90.00
#
_symmetry.space_group_name_H-M   'P 1'
#
loop_
_entity.id
_entity.type
_entity.pdbx_description
1 polymer ?
#
loop_
_entity_poly.entity_id
_entity_poly.type
_entity_poly.pdbx_seq_one_letter_code
_entity_poly.pdbx_strand_id
1 'polypeptide(L)'
;MKVYISNLVYQVLDDFYDASMKHHITLDYPTVLNKIDRLEKALYDFAPYAEKVNNVPYRNDWRKAGYREFYAEGFHFAYDIYYLPTGEHVVFYCDAVHDMTNINPEDR
;
A
#
# COMPACT_ATOMS: atom_id res chain seq x y z
N MET A 1 -15.97 -10.81 1.81
CA MET A 1 -14.93 -9.91 1.26
C MET A 1 -13.59 -10.59 1.34
N LYS A 2 -12.81 -10.50 0.28
CA LYS A 2 -11.44 -11.04 0.24
C LYS A 2 -10.45 -9.91 0.03
N VAL A 3 -9.22 -10.12 0.54
CA VAL A 3 -8.12 -9.17 0.40
C VAL A 3 -6.94 -9.90 -0.24
N TYR A 4 -6.41 -9.34 -1.31
CA TYR A 4 -5.18 -9.80 -1.93
C TYR A 4 -4.15 -8.69 -1.91
N ILE A 5 -2.95 -9.04 -1.49
CA ILE A 5 -1.81 -8.12 -1.45
C ILE A 5 -0.78 -8.66 -2.43
N SER A 6 -0.44 -7.86 -3.45
CA SER A 6 0.48 -8.31 -4.50
C SER A 6 1.91 -8.46 -3.98
N ASN A 7 2.70 -9.22 -4.72
CA ASN A 7 4.13 -9.35 -4.43
C ASN A 7 4.87 -8.02 -4.52
N LEU A 8 4.39 -7.09 -5.36
CA LEU A 8 4.99 -5.75 -5.46
C LEU A 8 4.86 -4.99 -4.14
N VAL A 9 3.70 -5.09 -3.47
CA VAL A 9 3.51 -4.46 -2.16
C VAL A 9 4.48 -5.05 -1.14
N TYR A 10 4.57 -6.38 -1.07
CA TYR A 10 5.50 -7.03 -0.14
C TYR A 10 6.95 -6.68 -0.45
N GLN A 11 7.31 -6.57 -1.72
CA GLN A 11 8.66 -6.16 -2.10
C GLN A 11 8.99 -4.75 -1.61
N VAL A 12 8.05 -3.82 -1.72
CA VAL A 12 8.24 -2.45 -1.21
C VAL A 12 8.43 -2.46 0.31
N LEU A 13 7.66 -3.27 1.03
CA LEU A 13 7.81 -3.40 2.48
C LEU A 13 9.14 -4.04 2.86
N ASP A 14 9.57 -5.06 2.12
CA ASP A 14 10.86 -5.70 2.32
C ASP A 14 12.01 -4.74 2.03
N ASP A 15 11.92 -3.96 0.96
CA ASP A 15 12.92 -2.94 0.63
C ASP A 15 12.99 -1.86 1.72
N PHE A 16 11.86 -1.47 2.27
CA PHE A 16 11.82 -0.55 3.40
C PHE A 16 12.50 -1.14 4.63
N TYR A 17 12.23 -2.41 4.93
CA TYR A 17 12.87 -3.11 6.03
C TYR A 17 14.39 -3.14 5.83
N ASP A 18 14.85 -3.57 4.66
CA ASP A 18 16.27 -3.67 4.35
C ASP A 18 16.97 -2.31 4.41
N ALA A 19 16.37 -1.27 3.85
CA ALA A 19 16.92 0.07 3.89
C ALA A 19 16.98 0.60 5.32
N SER A 20 15.95 0.35 6.13
CA SER A 20 15.91 0.76 7.53
C SER A 20 16.97 0.06 8.36
N MET A 21 17.22 -1.23 8.10
CA MET A 21 18.24 -1.98 8.81
C MET A 21 19.66 -1.62 8.37
N LYS A 22 19.84 -1.24 7.09
CA LYS A 22 21.14 -0.83 6.55
C LYS A 22 21.56 0.56 6.96
N HIS A 23 20.62 1.50 6.97
CA HIS A 23 20.89 2.92 7.14
C HIS A 23 20.34 3.47 8.45
N HIS A 24 19.82 2.61 9.30
CA HIS A 24 19.23 3.06 10.55
C HIS A 24 20.28 3.65 11.46
N ILE A 25 19.98 4.79 11.97
CA ILE A 25 20.72 5.41 13.07
C ILE A 25 19.83 5.45 14.30
N THR A 26 18.53 5.50 14.10
CA THR A 26 17.52 5.73 15.14
C THR A 26 16.44 4.66 15.23
N LEU A 27 16.30 3.79 14.20
CA LEU A 27 15.31 2.73 14.19
C LEU A 27 15.95 1.39 14.51
N ASP A 28 15.39 0.65 15.43
CA ASP A 28 15.82 -0.70 15.75
C ASP A 28 14.92 -1.75 15.08
N TYR A 29 15.36 -2.99 15.13
CA TYR A 29 14.67 -4.12 14.52
C TYR A 29 13.21 -4.24 14.98
N PRO A 30 12.89 -4.24 16.30
CA PRO A 30 11.50 -4.33 16.73
C PRO A 30 10.62 -3.18 16.24
N THR A 31 11.16 -1.98 16.18
CA THR A 31 10.42 -0.79 15.71
C THR A 31 10.04 -0.94 14.26
N VAL A 32 10.97 -1.40 13.41
CA VAL A 32 10.72 -1.58 11.98
C VAL A 32 9.69 -2.69 11.75
N LEU A 33 9.84 -3.83 12.44
CA LEU A 33 8.87 -4.93 12.31
C LEU A 33 7.49 -4.52 12.78
N ASN A 34 7.38 -3.80 13.88
CA ASN A 34 6.08 -3.31 14.37
C ASN A 34 5.41 -2.40 13.37
N LYS A 35 6.19 -1.55 12.67
CA LYS A 35 5.64 -0.70 11.63
C LYS A 35 5.09 -1.51 10.46
N ILE A 36 5.83 -2.52 10.01
CA ILE A 36 5.39 -3.40 8.92
C ILE A 36 4.11 -4.15 9.32
N ASP A 37 4.05 -4.67 10.54
CA ASP A 37 2.87 -5.37 11.05
C ASP A 37 1.65 -4.42 11.09
N ARG A 38 1.84 -3.18 11.52
CA ARG A 38 0.75 -2.19 11.54
C ARG A 38 0.28 -1.84 10.13
N LEU A 39 1.20 -1.74 9.18
CA LEU A 39 0.85 -1.48 7.78
C LEU A 39 0.03 -2.62 7.20
N GLU A 40 0.46 -3.86 7.41
CA GLU A 40 -0.30 -5.03 6.95
C GLU A 40 -1.69 -5.07 7.59
N LYS A 41 -1.77 -4.85 8.90
CA LYS A 41 -3.06 -4.77 9.60
C LYS A 41 -3.94 -3.66 9.03
N ALA A 42 -3.36 -2.50 8.72
CA ALA A 42 -4.10 -1.38 8.16
C ALA A 42 -4.73 -1.72 6.81
N LEU A 43 -4.03 -2.49 5.97
CA LEU A 43 -4.57 -2.95 4.68
C LEU A 43 -5.83 -3.81 4.87
N TYR A 44 -5.81 -4.71 5.84
CA TYR A 44 -6.98 -5.55 6.15
C TYR A 44 -8.10 -4.74 6.80
N ASP A 45 -7.77 -3.86 7.71
CA ASP A 45 -8.77 -3.03 8.43
C ASP A 45 -9.46 -2.03 7.49
N PHE A 46 -8.76 -1.53 6.48
CA PHE A 46 -9.33 -0.62 5.49
C PHE A 46 -10.24 -1.32 4.49
N ALA A 47 -9.98 -2.57 4.17
CA ALA A 47 -10.65 -3.27 3.08
C ALA A 47 -12.18 -3.21 3.13
N PRO A 48 -12.86 -3.30 4.29
CA PRO A 48 -14.32 -3.16 4.33
C PRO A 48 -14.83 -1.80 3.84
N TYR A 49 -14.01 -0.77 3.87
CA TYR A 49 -14.35 0.60 3.49
C TYR A 49 -13.86 0.96 2.09
N ALA A 50 -13.04 0.10 1.48
CA ALA A 50 -12.32 0.41 0.23
C ALA A 50 -13.26 0.76 -0.92
N GLU A 51 -14.41 0.11 -0.99
CA GLU A 51 -15.40 0.35 -2.05
C GLU A 51 -16.04 1.74 -1.94
N LYS A 52 -16.23 2.22 -0.72
CA LYS A 52 -16.90 3.50 -0.44
C LYS A 52 -15.98 4.69 -0.53
N VAL A 53 -14.68 4.47 -0.40
CA VAL A 53 -13.66 5.52 -0.44
C VAL A 53 -13.14 5.60 -1.87
N ASN A 54 -13.18 6.79 -2.45
CA ASN A 54 -12.72 7.01 -3.82
C ASN A 54 -11.63 8.07 -3.84
N ASN A 55 -10.50 7.75 -3.22
CA ASN A 55 -9.34 8.63 -3.22
C ASN A 55 -8.61 8.51 -4.56
N VAL A 56 -8.48 9.65 -5.23
CA VAL A 56 -7.71 9.73 -6.48
C VAL A 56 -6.24 9.57 -6.16
N PRO A 57 -5.53 8.65 -6.84
CA PRO A 57 -4.12 8.45 -6.58
C PRO A 57 -3.27 9.68 -6.83
N TYR A 58 -2.24 9.83 -6.02
CA TYR A 58 -1.26 10.89 -6.16
C TYR A 58 -0.40 10.70 -7.42
N ARG A 59 -0.10 9.44 -7.76
CA ARG A 59 0.71 9.11 -8.93
C ARG A 59 -0.13 9.12 -10.20
N ASN A 60 0.43 9.70 -11.25
CA ASN A 60 -0.24 9.78 -12.55
C ASN A 60 -0.45 8.41 -13.18
N ASP A 61 0.53 7.52 -13.09
CA ASP A 61 0.42 6.17 -13.63
C ASP A 61 -0.70 5.37 -12.97
N TRP A 62 -0.89 5.52 -11.66
CA TRP A 62 -2.00 4.88 -10.96
C TRP A 62 -3.35 5.45 -11.37
N ARG A 63 -3.43 6.78 -11.56
CA ARG A 63 -4.66 7.42 -12.05
C ARG A 63 -5.03 6.91 -13.44
N LYS A 64 -4.05 6.80 -14.33
CA LYS A 64 -4.28 6.29 -15.68
C LYS A 64 -4.72 4.83 -15.69
N ALA A 65 -4.24 4.04 -14.75
CA ALA A 65 -4.63 2.64 -14.60
C ALA A 65 -6.02 2.46 -13.99
N GLY A 66 -6.61 3.54 -13.45
CA GLY A 66 -7.93 3.47 -12.81
C GLY A 66 -7.90 2.98 -11.37
N TYR A 67 -6.74 2.98 -10.73
CA TYR A 67 -6.63 2.58 -9.34
C TYR A 67 -7.17 3.64 -8.38
N ARG A 68 -7.45 3.21 -7.16
CA ARG A 68 -7.71 4.07 -6.00
C ARG A 68 -6.51 4.01 -5.07
N GLU A 69 -6.43 4.95 -4.14
CA GLU A 69 -5.30 5.02 -3.22
C GLU A 69 -5.74 4.93 -1.77
N PHE A 70 -4.99 4.16 -0.99
CA PHE A 70 -5.04 4.14 0.46
C PHE A 70 -3.69 4.60 1.01
N TYR A 71 -3.71 5.51 1.96
CA TYR A 71 -2.49 6.05 2.58
C TYR A 71 -2.44 5.66 4.05
N ALA A 72 -1.30 5.14 4.48
CA ALA A 72 -1.08 4.80 5.88
C ALA A 72 0.41 4.89 6.24
N GLU A 73 0.72 5.59 7.30
CA GLU A 73 2.04 5.67 7.93
C GLU A 73 3.20 5.94 6.94
N GLY A 74 2.99 6.85 6.01
CA GLY A 74 4.00 7.23 5.03
C GLY A 74 4.04 6.35 3.79
N PHE A 75 3.11 5.43 3.64
CA PHE A 75 3.00 4.60 2.44
C PHE A 75 1.72 4.89 1.68
N HIS A 76 1.85 4.98 0.36
CA HIS A 76 0.73 5.05 -0.56
C HIS A 76 0.52 3.66 -1.15
N PHE A 77 -0.72 3.17 -1.12
CA PHE A 77 -1.07 1.87 -1.68
C PHE A 77 -2.10 2.07 -2.79
N ALA A 78 -1.79 1.54 -3.98
CA ALA A 78 -2.76 1.48 -5.06
C ALA A 78 -3.62 0.23 -4.90
N TYR A 79 -4.93 0.36 -5.04
CA TYR A 79 -5.80 -0.79 -4.99
C TYR A 79 -6.89 -0.71 -6.05
N ASP A 80 -7.43 -1.88 -6.38
CA ASP A 80 -8.57 -2.04 -7.25
C ASP A 80 -9.59 -2.95 -6.58
N ILE A 81 -10.82 -2.92 -7.06
CA ILE A 81 -11.91 -3.72 -6.50
C ILE A 81 -12.49 -4.58 -7.61
N TYR A 82 -12.59 -5.87 -7.34
CA TYR A 82 -13.19 -6.86 -8.22
C TYR A 82 -14.39 -7.50 -7.55
N TYR A 83 -15.34 -7.96 -8.35
CA TYR A 83 -16.51 -8.66 -7.87
C TYR A 83 -16.48 -10.10 -8.34
N LEU A 84 -16.66 -11.04 -7.41
CA LEU A 84 -16.79 -12.45 -7.73
C LEU A 84 -18.21 -12.75 -8.25
N PRO A 85 -18.41 -13.88 -8.96
CA PRO A 85 -19.74 -14.27 -9.41
C PRO A 85 -20.77 -14.39 -8.29
N THR A 86 -20.33 -14.64 -7.05
CA THR A 86 -21.17 -14.69 -5.86
C THR A 86 -21.66 -13.33 -5.38
N GLY A 87 -21.14 -12.22 -5.97
CA GLY A 87 -21.40 -10.86 -5.50
C GLY A 87 -20.42 -10.38 -4.42
N GLU A 88 -19.60 -11.28 -3.89
CA GLU A 88 -18.55 -10.91 -2.93
C GLU A 88 -17.49 -10.06 -3.62
N HIS A 89 -17.07 -8.96 -2.97
CA HIS A 89 -16.01 -8.13 -3.53
C HIS A 89 -14.64 -8.51 -2.99
N VAL A 90 -13.65 -8.22 -3.81
CA VAL A 90 -12.23 -8.48 -3.54
C VAL A 90 -11.50 -7.15 -3.62
N VAL A 91 -10.74 -6.82 -2.58
CA VAL A 91 -9.84 -5.66 -2.59
C VAL A 91 -8.44 -6.17 -2.93
N PHE A 92 -7.91 -5.68 -4.04
CA PHE A 92 -6.60 -6.08 -4.54
C PHE A 92 -5.64 -4.90 -4.42
N TYR A 93 -4.67 -5.00 -3.50
CA TYR A 93 -3.62 -4.01 -3.37
C TYR A 93 -2.52 -4.32 -4.40
N CYS A 94 -2.40 -3.44 -5.40
CA CYS A 94 -1.60 -3.69 -6.60
C CYS A 94 -0.16 -3.26 -6.45
N ASP A 95 0.06 -2.14 -5.79
CA ASP A 95 1.37 -1.49 -5.72
C ASP A 95 1.47 -0.65 -4.45
N ALA A 96 2.68 -0.24 -4.12
CA ALA A 96 2.92 0.64 -2.97
C ALA A 96 4.13 1.52 -3.24
N VAL A 97 4.15 2.70 -2.61
CA VAL A 97 5.28 3.63 -2.67
C VAL A 97 5.43 4.27 -1.29
N HIS A 98 6.66 4.31 -0.80
CA HIS A 98 6.99 5.00 0.44
C HIS A 98 7.25 6.49 0.17
N ASP A 99 6.75 7.38 1.04
CA ASP A 99 6.90 8.83 0.90
C ASP A 99 8.35 9.29 0.78
N MET A 100 9.26 8.56 1.43
CA MET A 100 10.69 8.89 1.43
C MET A 100 11.38 8.47 0.13
N THR A 101 10.75 7.64 -0.69
CA THR A 101 11.25 7.41 -2.04
C THR A 101 10.85 8.60 -2.91
N ASN A 102 11.74 8.98 -3.83
CA ASN A 102 11.48 10.11 -4.70
C ASN A 102 10.29 9.81 -5.62
N ILE A 103 9.11 10.26 -5.19
CA ILE A 103 7.98 10.30 -6.10
C ILE A 103 8.29 11.41 -7.09
N ASN A 104 8.54 11.05 -8.33
CA ASN A 104 8.85 12.00 -9.38
C ASN A 104 7.68 12.98 -9.50
N PRO A 105 7.92 14.31 -9.43
CA PRO A 105 6.84 15.29 -9.61
C PRO A 105 6.03 15.11 -10.89
N GLU A 106 6.62 14.55 -11.93
CA GLU A 106 5.92 14.26 -13.18
C GLU A 106 4.89 13.12 -13.05
N ASP A 107 5.01 12.30 -12.03
CA ASP A 107 4.06 11.22 -11.74
C ASP A 107 2.84 11.70 -10.94
N ARG A 108 2.85 12.95 -10.54
CA ARG A 108 1.77 13.54 -9.75
C ARG A 108 0.67 14.11 -10.61
#